data_d6bdbb1262177844aa6ba89d6a1d7b72
#
_entry.id   d6bdbb1262177844aa6ba89d6a1d7b72
#
_cell.length_a   1.000
_cell.length_b   1.000
_cell.length_c   1.000
_cell.angle_alpha   90.00
_cell.angle_beta   90.00
_cell.angle_gamma   90.00
#
_symmetry.space_group_name_H-M   'P 1'
#
loop_
_entity.id
_entity.type
_entity.pdbx_description
1 polymer ?
#
loop_
_entity_poly.entity_id
_entity_poly.type
_entity_poly.pdbx_seq_one_letter_code
_entity_poly.pdbx_strand_id
1 'polypeptide(L)'
;VRSLYIMHARKLGLKVYSGTLLPIYGWRTYNENRDIIRMAFNQWLRTAPEFDGCVDFDKAVRGHENPKAFSSGFDSGDHLHPSARAYEAMAECVPEELLT
;
A
#
# COMPACT_ATOMS: atom_id res chain seq x y z
N VAL A 1 -1.13 18.77 -6.17
CA VAL A 1 0.08 18.71 -5.35
C VAL A 1 0.87 17.44 -5.63
N ARG A 2 0.21 16.26 -5.59
CA ARG A 2 0.88 14.98 -5.88
C ARG A 2 1.51 14.95 -7.27
N SER A 3 0.79 15.45 -8.26
CA SER A 3 1.29 15.49 -9.64
C SER A 3 2.52 16.37 -9.79
N LEU A 4 2.61 17.44 -9.00
CA LEU A 4 3.78 18.32 -9.04
C LEU A 4 5.04 17.61 -8.56
N TYR A 5 4.94 16.82 -7.48
CA TYR A 5 6.08 16.05 -6.99
C TYR A 5 6.54 15.00 -8.00
N ILE A 6 5.59 14.32 -8.63
CA ILE A 6 5.89 13.31 -9.65
C ILE A 6 6.58 13.95 -10.84
N MET A 7 6.04 15.07 -11.33
CA MET A 7 6.62 15.79 -12.45
C MET A 7 8.03 16.28 -12.13
N HIS A 8 8.26 16.78 -10.92
CA HIS A 8 9.57 17.26 -10.51
C HIS A 8 10.58 16.11 -10.47
N ALA A 9 10.19 14.98 -9.89
CA ALA A 9 11.03 13.80 -9.85
C ALA A 9 11.42 13.32 -11.27
N ARG A 10 10.46 13.30 -12.18
CA ARG A 10 10.71 12.89 -13.57
C ARG A 10 11.68 13.84 -14.28
N LYS A 11 11.58 15.14 -14.03
CA LYS A 11 12.52 16.13 -14.56
C LYS A 11 13.95 15.89 -14.09
N LEU A 12 14.10 15.31 -12.90
CA LEU A 12 15.41 14.95 -12.36
C LEU A 12 15.89 13.57 -12.84
N GLY A 13 15.14 12.92 -13.73
CA GLY A 13 15.50 11.61 -14.25
C GLY A 13 15.17 10.46 -13.29
N LEU A 14 14.36 10.71 -12.29
CA LEU A 14 13.97 9.68 -11.30
C LEU A 14 12.73 8.94 -11.76
N LYS A 15 12.67 7.65 -11.43
CA LYS A 15 11.45 6.87 -11.55
C LYS A 15 10.65 7.01 -10.26
N VAL A 16 9.32 7.00 -10.38
CA VAL A 16 8.41 7.18 -9.25
C VAL A 16 7.46 5.99 -9.18
N TYR A 17 7.47 5.30 -8.05
CA TYR A 17 6.60 4.16 -7.81
C TYR A 17 5.64 4.50 -6.68
N SER A 18 4.40 4.02 -6.80
CA SER A 18 3.42 4.14 -5.73
C SER A 18 3.46 2.92 -4.81
N GLY A 19 2.94 3.06 -3.61
CA GLY A 19 2.70 1.95 -2.70
C GLY A 19 1.29 2.05 -2.15
N THR A 20 0.58 0.92 -2.07
CA THR A 20 -0.80 0.93 -1.61
C THR A 20 -0.88 1.07 -0.09
N LEU A 21 -2.00 1.60 0.38
CA LEU A 21 -2.31 1.73 1.81
C LEU A 21 -2.77 0.40 2.37
N LEU A 22 -2.33 0.10 3.59
CA LEU A 22 -2.58 -1.19 4.24
C LEU A 22 -4.01 -1.28 4.79
N PRO A 23 -4.51 -2.53 5.05
CA PRO A 23 -5.82 -2.71 5.65
C PRO A 23 -5.90 -2.12 7.05
N ILE A 24 -7.09 -1.61 7.42
CA ILE A 24 -7.32 -0.97 8.71
C ILE A 24 -8.55 -1.51 9.46
N TYR A 25 -9.10 -2.63 9.01
CA TYR A 25 -10.29 -3.21 9.63
C TYR A 25 -10.02 -3.55 11.11
N GLY A 26 -10.90 -3.06 11.97
CA GLY A 26 -10.74 -3.26 13.42
C GLY A 26 -9.95 -2.17 14.13
N TRP A 27 -9.32 -1.25 13.39
CA TRP A 27 -8.63 -0.12 14.01
C TRP A 27 -9.62 0.75 14.79
N ARG A 28 -9.16 1.33 15.89
CA ARG A 28 -9.99 2.10 16.85
C ARG A 28 -10.93 3.10 16.19
N THR A 29 -10.49 3.77 15.13
CA THR A 29 -11.30 4.77 14.42
C THR A 29 -11.76 4.29 13.05
N TYR A 30 -11.78 2.98 12.84
CA TYR A 30 -12.25 2.39 11.59
C TYR A 30 -13.73 2.71 11.36
N ASN A 31 -14.08 3.01 10.11
CA ASN A 31 -15.46 2.98 9.64
C ASN A 31 -15.47 2.62 8.16
N GLU A 32 -16.63 2.24 7.65
CA GLU A 32 -16.76 1.80 6.27
C GLU A 32 -16.39 2.89 5.26
N ASN A 33 -16.72 4.14 5.55
CA ASN A 33 -16.39 5.24 4.63
C ASN A 33 -14.88 5.41 4.49
N ARG A 34 -14.14 5.28 5.56
CA ARG A 34 -12.68 5.33 5.51
C ARG A 34 -12.11 4.20 4.67
N ASP A 35 -12.70 3.02 4.78
CA ASP A 35 -12.24 1.88 4.01
C ASP A 35 -12.55 2.02 2.52
N ILE A 36 -13.72 2.55 2.20
CA ILE A 36 -14.11 2.84 0.82
C ILE A 36 -13.12 3.84 0.20
N ILE A 37 -12.77 4.88 0.95
CA ILE A 37 -11.77 5.87 0.49
C ILE A 37 -10.42 5.21 0.29
N ARG A 38 -9.99 4.38 1.23
CA ARG A 38 -8.71 3.64 1.14
C ARG A 38 -8.68 2.77 -0.11
N MET A 39 -9.75 2.00 -0.34
CA MET A 39 -9.83 1.11 -1.49
C MET A 39 -9.83 1.87 -2.81
N ALA A 40 -10.56 2.98 -2.88
CA ALA A 40 -10.60 3.81 -4.08
C ALA A 40 -9.23 4.45 -4.34
N PHE A 41 -8.55 4.92 -3.30
CA PHE A 41 -7.21 5.48 -3.41
C PHE A 41 -6.21 4.43 -3.87
N ASN A 42 -6.30 3.22 -3.32
CA ASN A 42 -5.43 2.12 -3.74
C ASN A 42 -5.65 1.74 -5.21
N GLN A 43 -6.89 1.75 -5.67
CA GLN A 43 -7.17 1.48 -7.07
C GLN A 43 -6.52 2.54 -7.97
N TRP A 44 -6.58 3.80 -7.56
CA TRP A 44 -5.91 4.87 -8.30
C TRP A 44 -4.38 4.66 -8.28
N LEU A 45 -3.80 4.32 -7.13
CA LEU A 45 -2.36 4.08 -7.01
C LEU A 45 -1.89 2.94 -7.91
N ARG A 46 -2.73 1.91 -8.09
CA ARG A 46 -2.40 0.75 -8.94
C ARG A 46 -2.42 1.08 -10.42
N THR A 47 -3.26 2.02 -10.82
CA THR A 47 -3.58 2.24 -12.25
C THR A 47 -3.18 3.60 -12.79
N ALA A 48 -2.79 4.55 -11.94
CA ALA A 48 -2.45 5.90 -12.38
C ALA A 48 -1.21 5.89 -13.29
N PRO A 49 -1.32 6.45 -14.50
CA PRO A 49 -0.20 6.40 -15.47
C PRO A 49 0.97 7.31 -15.07
N GLU A 50 0.79 8.19 -14.10
CA GLU A 50 1.85 9.08 -13.63
C GLU A 50 2.98 8.32 -12.95
N PHE A 51 2.71 7.12 -12.42
CA PHE A 51 3.71 6.29 -11.74
C PHE A 51 4.36 5.31 -12.72
N ASP A 52 5.62 5.03 -12.48
CA ASP A 52 6.37 4.02 -13.26
C ASP A 52 5.99 2.59 -12.87
N GLY A 53 5.35 2.44 -11.72
CA GLY A 53 4.83 1.17 -11.24
C GLY A 53 4.21 1.33 -9.86
N CYS A 54 3.67 0.24 -9.34
CA CYS A 54 3.04 0.21 -8.02
C CYS A 54 3.53 -1.00 -7.24
N VAL A 55 3.95 -0.78 -5.99
CA VAL A 55 4.23 -1.87 -5.06
C VAL A 55 2.95 -2.11 -4.25
N ASP A 56 2.30 -3.24 -4.48
CA ASP A 56 0.99 -3.52 -3.89
C ASP A 56 1.14 -4.15 -2.51
N PHE A 57 1.50 -3.33 -1.53
CA PHE A 57 1.66 -3.76 -0.14
C PHE A 57 0.34 -4.29 0.44
N ASP A 58 -0.78 -3.67 0.08
CA ASP A 58 -2.10 -4.12 0.53
C ASP A 58 -2.34 -5.57 0.14
N LYS A 59 -2.06 -5.91 -1.12
CA LYS A 59 -2.22 -7.28 -1.61
C LYS A 59 -1.32 -8.26 -0.84
N ALA A 60 -0.11 -7.83 -0.50
CA ALA A 60 0.86 -8.68 0.20
C ALA A 60 0.42 -9.05 1.61
N VAL A 61 -0.35 -8.18 2.29
CA VAL A 61 -0.63 -8.35 3.72
C VAL A 61 -2.12 -8.52 4.06
N ARG A 62 -3.02 -8.29 3.11
CA ARG A 62 -4.46 -8.37 3.39
C ARG A 62 -4.92 -9.81 3.55
N GLY A 63 -5.99 -10.00 4.36
CA GLY A 63 -6.56 -11.30 4.62
C GLY A 63 -7.21 -11.91 3.38
N HIS A 64 -7.17 -13.24 3.31
CA HIS A 64 -7.79 -13.98 2.23
C HIS A 64 -9.31 -14.01 2.38
N GLU A 65 -9.79 -14.26 3.60
CA GLU A 65 -11.23 -14.31 3.88
C GLU A 65 -11.83 -12.91 4.03
N ASN A 66 -11.09 -11.99 4.65
CA ASN A 66 -11.52 -10.61 4.78
C ASN A 66 -10.41 -9.69 4.27
N PRO A 67 -10.51 -9.25 3.01
CA PRO A 67 -9.46 -8.40 2.42
C PRO A 67 -9.42 -6.99 2.98
N LYS A 68 -10.36 -6.61 3.85
CA LYS A 68 -10.34 -5.33 4.55
C LYS A 68 -9.44 -5.38 5.80
N ALA A 69 -9.05 -6.57 6.23
CA ALA A 69 -8.23 -6.81 7.41
C ALA A 69 -6.86 -7.36 7.04
N PHE A 70 -5.91 -7.27 7.96
CA PHE A 70 -4.64 -7.99 7.81
C PHE A 70 -4.87 -9.49 7.81
N SER A 71 -4.03 -10.20 7.08
CA SER A 71 -3.95 -11.66 7.16
C SER A 71 -3.55 -12.09 8.57
N SER A 72 -3.93 -13.31 8.94
CA SER A 72 -3.58 -13.88 10.25
C SER A 72 -2.07 -13.83 10.47
N GLY A 73 -1.67 -13.31 11.64
CA GLY A 73 -0.26 -13.15 12.00
C GLY A 73 0.42 -11.91 11.41
N PHE A 74 -0.29 -11.12 10.61
CA PHE A 74 0.27 -9.91 9.98
C PHE A 74 -0.11 -8.62 10.70
N ASP A 75 -0.99 -8.71 11.67
CA ASP A 75 -1.46 -7.57 12.47
C ASP A 75 -0.60 -7.48 13.73
N SER A 76 -0.11 -6.30 14.08
CA SER A 76 0.68 -6.11 15.31
C SER A 76 -0.18 -6.18 16.58
N GLY A 77 -1.51 -6.07 16.43
CA GLY A 77 -2.45 -6.09 17.54
C GLY A 77 -3.36 -4.88 17.59
N ASP A 78 -3.01 -3.79 16.92
CA ASP A 78 -3.79 -2.56 16.92
C ASP A 78 -4.65 -2.40 15.66
N HIS A 79 -4.57 -3.33 14.73
CA HIS A 79 -5.30 -3.33 13.45
C HIS A 79 -4.95 -2.13 12.57
N LEU A 80 -3.76 -1.57 12.76
CA LEU A 80 -3.24 -0.45 11.98
C LEU A 80 -1.81 -0.70 11.51
N HIS A 81 -0.94 -1.13 12.42
CA HIS A 81 0.47 -1.37 12.11
C HIS A 81 0.73 -2.83 11.76
N PRO A 82 1.58 -3.08 10.76
CA PRO A 82 1.95 -4.46 10.41
C PRO A 82 2.78 -5.11 11.52
N SER A 83 2.69 -6.43 11.61
CA SER A 83 3.59 -7.23 12.44
C SER A 83 4.96 -7.37 11.76
N ALA A 84 5.93 -7.96 12.46
CA ALA A 84 7.24 -8.27 11.87
C ALA A 84 7.11 -9.16 10.63
N ARG A 85 6.23 -10.16 10.68
CA ARG A 85 5.96 -11.05 9.54
C ARG A 85 5.38 -10.29 8.35
N ALA A 86 4.51 -9.31 8.63
CA ALA A 86 3.93 -8.48 7.57
C ALA A 86 5.01 -7.62 6.92
N TYR A 87 5.91 -7.05 7.70
CA TYR A 87 7.02 -6.27 7.14
C TYR A 87 7.91 -7.12 6.24
N GLU A 88 8.15 -8.38 6.60
CA GLU A 88 8.90 -9.32 5.75
C GLU A 88 8.18 -9.53 4.41
N ALA A 89 6.86 -9.78 4.47
CA ALA A 89 6.07 -9.96 3.26
C ALA A 89 6.07 -8.72 2.39
N MET A 90 6.01 -7.54 3.00
CA MET A 90 6.09 -6.27 2.28
C MET A 90 7.43 -6.10 1.58
N ALA A 91 8.52 -6.42 2.28
CA ALA A 91 9.86 -6.36 1.70
C ALA A 91 10.00 -7.31 0.51
N GLU A 92 9.47 -8.52 0.64
CA GLU A 92 9.54 -9.53 -0.41
C GLU A 92 8.74 -9.16 -1.65
N CYS A 93 7.68 -8.35 -1.50
CA CYS A 93 6.86 -7.96 -2.64
C CYS A 93 7.44 -6.79 -3.44
N VAL A 94 8.51 -6.17 -2.97
CA VAL A 94 9.21 -5.12 -3.71
C VAL A 94 10.06 -5.78 -4.81
N PRO A 95 9.83 -5.44 -6.10
CA PRO A 95 10.63 -6.02 -7.18
C PRO A 95 12.11 -5.68 -7.03
N GLU A 96 12.97 -6.67 -7.31
CA GLU A 96 14.41 -6.48 -7.20
C GLU A 96 14.94 -5.33 -8.06
N GLU A 97 14.37 -5.13 -9.23
CA GLU A 97 14.79 -4.07 -10.15
C GLU A 97 14.63 -2.67 -9.54
N LEU A 98 13.80 -2.51 -8.51
CA LEU A 98 13.64 -1.24 -7.82
C LEU A 98 14.77 -0.97 -6.82
N LEU A 99 15.54 -2.00 -6.47
CA LEU A 99 16.60 -1.93 -5.47
C LEU A 99 18.00 -1.74 -6.10
N THR A 100 18.06 -1.74 -7.41
CA THR A 100 19.32 -1.56 -8.18
C THR A 100 19.35 -0.22 -8.96
#